data_2e796fc70c869d775706b26cc04cc900
#
_entry.id   2e796fc70c869d775706b26cc04cc900
#
_cell.length_a   1.000
_cell.length_b   1.000
_cell.length_c   1.000
_cell.angle_alpha   90.00
_cell.angle_beta   90.00
_cell.angle_gamma   90.00
#
_symmetry.space_group_name_H-M   'P 1'
#
loop_
_entity.id
_entity.type
_entity.pdbx_description
1 polymer ?
#
loop_
_entity_poly.entity_id
_entity_poly.type
_entity_poly.pdbx_seq_one_letter_code
_entity_poly.pdbx_strand_id
1 'polypeptide(L)'
;IFLKDTIEGVGCIERDSVQATGSDILFLSNRGLMSLGRLIQEKSLPLRDVSKNVRSDLLELVGFESAPIKSIYSPDNAFYLLTLPSSNTVYCFDVRTPLEDGSFRATTWSGIIPLSFSDIANDGFFMGMSTGLVKYGGFLDGTATYAMSYFSQPLDFGDTSIVKFLKKFNLTIIGGAATTAVLNWGYDYTQNFSKQSFGFLAGNIAEFNVAEFNTTAEYSGGKTVNTPKVNTTGSGNVVTIGVTSTINNSAFSIQKIDILAKTGRLL
;
A
#
# COMPACT_ATOMS: atom_id res chain seq x y z
N ILE A 1 -31.40 18.73 20.39
CA ILE A 1 -30.78 18.00 19.25
C ILE A 1 -31.85 17.91 18.19
N PHE A 2 -31.57 18.42 16.97
CA PHE A 2 -32.50 18.32 15.85
C PHE A 2 -31.89 17.37 14.80
N LEU A 3 -32.71 16.44 14.29
CA LEU A 3 -32.36 15.64 13.15
C LEU A 3 -32.28 16.58 11.93
N LYS A 4 -31.08 16.69 11.33
CA LYS A 4 -30.83 17.63 10.23
C LYS A 4 -31.03 16.96 8.85
N ASP A 5 -30.66 15.69 8.77
CA ASP A 5 -30.78 14.93 7.53
C ASP A 5 -30.78 13.42 7.82
N THR A 6 -31.33 12.63 6.90
CA THR A 6 -31.31 11.17 6.95
C THR A 6 -30.91 10.65 5.58
N ILE A 7 -29.94 9.73 5.55
CA ILE A 7 -29.48 9.06 4.33
C ILE A 7 -29.96 7.63 4.42
N GLU A 8 -30.83 7.24 3.50
CA GLU A 8 -31.38 5.88 3.44
C GLU A 8 -30.45 4.93 2.68
N GLY A 9 -30.48 3.66 3.05
CA GLY A 9 -29.78 2.58 2.35
C GLY A 9 -28.27 2.46 2.61
N VAL A 10 -27.71 3.27 3.53
CA VAL A 10 -26.34 3.17 4.00
C VAL A 10 -26.31 3.30 5.51
N GLY A 11 -25.70 2.33 6.18
CA GLY A 11 -25.54 2.32 7.62
C GLY A 11 -24.16 1.83 8.04
N CYS A 12 -23.73 2.22 9.21
CA CYS A 12 -22.53 1.67 9.83
C CYS A 12 -22.84 0.26 10.34
N ILE A 13 -22.06 -0.73 9.92
CA ILE A 13 -22.20 -2.12 10.34
C ILE A 13 -21.34 -2.47 11.55
N GLU A 14 -20.29 -1.67 11.81
CA GLU A 14 -19.39 -1.87 12.93
C GLU A 14 -19.08 -0.54 13.62
N ARG A 15 -19.52 -0.41 14.89
CA ARG A 15 -19.37 0.82 15.66
C ARG A 15 -17.93 1.30 15.75
N ASP A 16 -16.99 0.39 15.97
CA ASP A 16 -15.59 0.71 16.20
C ASP A 16 -14.82 0.99 14.89
N SER A 17 -15.52 0.99 13.75
CA SER A 17 -15.02 1.47 12.46
C SER A 17 -15.20 2.98 12.26
N VAL A 18 -15.98 3.66 13.11
CA VAL A 18 -16.27 5.09 12.95
C VAL A 18 -15.09 5.92 13.43
N GLN A 19 -14.50 6.70 12.53
CA GLN A 19 -13.37 7.59 12.83
C GLN A 19 -13.59 8.99 12.23
N ALA A 20 -13.32 10.01 13.04
CA ALA A 20 -13.31 11.39 12.58
C ALA A 20 -11.91 11.75 12.03
N THR A 21 -11.86 12.23 10.79
CA THR A 21 -10.61 12.62 10.11
C THR A 21 -10.36 14.14 10.15
N GLY A 22 -11.02 14.83 11.06
CA GLY A 22 -10.98 16.29 11.17
C GLY A 22 -11.97 17.00 10.26
N SER A 23 -11.98 16.68 8.97
CA SER A 23 -12.91 17.26 7.98
C SER A 23 -14.08 16.35 7.63
N ASP A 24 -13.99 15.05 7.92
CA ASP A 24 -14.94 14.03 7.53
C ASP A 24 -15.05 12.92 8.58
N ILE A 25 -16.03 12.04 8.43
CA ILE A 25 -16.19 10.84 9.23
C ILE A 25 -16.17 9.63 8.30
N LEU A 26 -15.24 8.71 8.54
CA LEU A 26 -15.15 7.44 7.86
C LEU A 26 -15.81 6.34 8.69
N PHE A 27 -16.49 5.41 8.05
CA PHE A 27 -17.10 4.26 8.69
C PHE A 27 -17.27 3.07 7.73
N LEU A 28 -17.29 1.87 8.28
CA LEU A 28 -17.54 0.65 7.54
C LEU A 28 -19.04 0.40 7.36
N SER A 29 -19.45 0.20 6.13
CA SER A 29 -20.82 -0.15 5.76
C SER A 29 -20.88 -1.49 5.02
N ASN A 30 -22.06 -1.98 4.76
CA ASN A 30 -22.30 -3.15 3.91
C ASN A 30 -21.92 -2.93 2.43
N ARG A 31 -21.45 -1.75 2.07
CA ARG A 31 -21.00 -1.39 0.71
C ARG A 31 -19.50 -1.08 0.64
N GLY A 32 -18.78 -1.18 1.74
CA GLY A 32 -17.37 -0.85 1.87
C GLY A 32 -17.12 0.28 2.86
N LEU A 33 -15.94 0.87 2.82
CA LEU A 33 -15.60 2.04 3.62
C LEU A 33 -16.23 3.30 3.02
N MET A 34 -17.00 4.01 3.81
CA MET A 34 -17.77 5.17 3.38
C MET A 34 -17.30 6.45 4.07
N SER A 35 -17.51 7.57 3.42
CA SER A 35 -17.29 8.93 3.91
C SER A 35 -18.64 9.60 4.13
N LEU A 36 -18.89 10.10 5.34
CA LEU A 36 -20.14 10.77 5.66
C LEU A 36 -20.28 12.11 4.91
N GLY A 37 -19.20 12.88 4.79
CA GLY A 37 -19.19 14.14 4.06
C GLY A 37 -19.59 13.96 2.59
N ARG A 38 -19.09 12.94 1.94
CA ARG A 38 -19.48 12.59 0.56
C ARG A 38 -20.90 12.12 0.45
N LEU A 39 -21.37 11.30 1.40
CA LEU A 39 -22.75 10.84 1.43
C LEU A 39 -23.73 12.00 1.52
N ILE A 40 -23.42 13.02 2.33
CA ILE A 40 -24.24 14.23 2.47
C ILE A 40 -24.23 15.07 1.19
N GLN A 41 -23.10 15.16 0.51
CA GLN A 41 -22.96 15.95 -0.73
C GLN A 41 -23.62 15.27 -1.93
N GLU A 42 -23.45 13.97 -2.07
CA GLU A 42 -23.86 13.24 -3.27
C GLU A 42 -25.34 12.84 -3.27
N LYS A 43 -26.04 12.83 -2.14
CA LYS A 43 -27.48 12.52 -1.90
C LYS A 43 -28.21 11.65 -2.97
N SER A 44 -27.57 11.33 -4.06
CA SER A 44 -28.04 10.51 -5.18
C SER A 44 -27.09 9.35 -5.46
N LEU A 45 -27.63 8.20 -5.79
CA LEU A 45 -26.86 7.02 -6.19
C LEU A 45 -26.24 7.19 -7.60
N PRO A 46 -25.07 6.59 -7.85
CA PRO A 46 -24.36 5.62 -7.01
C PRO A 46 -23.42 6.30 -5.99
N LEU A 47 -23.61 5.96 -4.71
CA LEU A 47 -22.72 6.38 -3.64
C LEU A 47 -21.31 5.84 -3.89
N ARG A 48 -20.34 6.73 -3.95
CA ARG A 48 -18.95 6.35 -4.15
C ARG A 48 -18.32 5.97 -2.81
N ASP A 49 -18.02 4.68 -2.65
CA ASP A 49 -17.22 4.24 -1.51
C ASP A 49 -15.76 4.65 -1.68
N VAL A 50 -15.07 4.88 -0.56
CA VAL A 50 -13.64 5.24 -0.57
C VAL A 50 -12.73 4.02 -0.67
N SER A 51 -13.29 2.81 -0.55
CA SER A 51 -12.60 1.53 -0.65
C SER A 51 -12.79 0.82 -1.99
N LYS A 52 -13.26 1.50 -3.02
CA LYS A 52 -13.64 0.93 -4.31
C LYS A 52 -12.62 -0.08 -4.87
N ASN A 53 -11.33 0.21 -4.74
CA ASN A 53 -10.26 -0.62 -5.28
C ASN A 53 -10.10 -1.98 -4.57
N VAL A 54 -10.54 -2.09 -3.32
CA VAL A 54 -10.43 -3.30 -2.48
C VAL A 54 -11.79 -3.74 -1.94
N ARG A 55 -12.88 -3.17 -2.45
CA ARG A 55 -14.22 -3.38 -1.91
C ARG A 55 -14.63 -4.84 -1.87
N SER A 56 -14.38 -5.58 -2.95
CA SER A 56 -14.76 -7.00 -3.06
C SER A 56 -14.11 -7.81 -1.95
N ASP A 57 -12.78 -7.72 -1.87
CA ASP A 57 -11.98 -8.46 -0.90
C ASP A 57 -12.28 -8.01 0.53
N LEU A 58 -12.44 -6.69 0.73
CA LEU A 58 -12.79 -6.13 2.04
C LEU A 58 -14.14 -6.68 2.53
N LEU A 59 -15.17 -6.65 1.71
CA LEU A 59 -16.51 -7.11 2.09
C LEU A 59 -16.57 -8.63 2.27
N GLU A 60 -15.82 -9.38 1.49
CA GLU A 60 -15.67 -10.82 1.67
C GLU A 60 -15.06 -11.14 3.04
N LEU A 61 -13.92 -10.51 3.37
CA LEU A 61 -13.26 -10.72 4.65
C LEU A 61 -14.11 -10.25 5.84
N VAL A 62 -14.79 -9.11 5.71
CA VAL A 62 -15.72 -8.62 6.73
C VAL A 62 -16.88 -9.59 6.95
N GLY A 63 -17.37 -10.25 5.89
CA GLY A 63 -18.42 -11.27 5.99
C GLY A 63 -18.01 -12.52 6.77
N PHE A 64 -16.73 -12.84 6.81
CA PHE A 64 -16.16 -13.96 7.58
C PHE A 64 -15.62 -13.54 8.96
N GLU A 65 -15.63 -12.22 9.26
CA GLU A 65 -15.05 -11.73 10.52
C GLU A 65 -15.95 -12.08 11.71
N SER A 66 -15.38 -12.72 12.70
CA SER A 66 -16.06 -13.12 13.94
C SER A 66 -15.53 -12.41 15.18
N ALA A 67 -14.37 -11.80 15.07
CA ALA A 67 -13.76 -11.02 16.15
C ALA A 67 -14.12 -9.52 16.00
N PRO A 68 -14.04 -8.73 17.09
CA PRO A 68 -14.35 -7.30 17.02
C PRO A 68 -13.42 -6.55 16.08
N ILE A 69 -13.98 -5.96 15.04
CA ILE A 69 -13.27 -5.07 14.12
C ILE A 69 -12.87 -3.81 14.89
N LYS A 70 -11.64 -3.37 14.70
CA LYS A 70 -11.10 -2.15 15.29
C LYS A 70 -10.57 -1.22 14.21
N SER A 71 -10.67 0.08 14.44
CA SER A 71 -10.11 1.05 13.53
C SER A 71 -9.50 2.23 14.27
N ILE A 72 -8.67 2.97 13.57
CA ILE A 72 -8.16 4.26 14.00
C ILE A 72 -7.82 5.12 12.77
N TYR A 73 -7.98 6.42 12.93
CA TYR A 73 -7.37 7.41 12.06
C TYR A 73 -6.17 8.04 12.76
N SER A 74 -5.00 8.01 12.12
CA SER A 74 -3.79 8.70 12.58
C SER A 74 -3.55 9.94 11.74
N PRO A 75 -3.72 11.16 12.29
CA PRO A 75 -3.50 12.40 11.54
C PRO A 75 -2.03 12.58 11.13
N ASP A 76 -1.09 12.25 11.99
CA ASP A 76 0.34 12.43 11.71
C ASP A 76 0.82 11.53 10.57
N ASN A 77 0.31 10.30 10.51
CA ASN A 77 0.62 9.34 9.45
C ASN A 77 -0.33 9.46 8.25
N ALA A 78 -1.44 10.19 8.41
CA ALA A 78 -2.48 10.40 7.42
C ALA A 78 -3.03 9.10 6.82
N PHE A 79 -3.28 8.11 7.67
CA PHE A 79 -3.93 6.87 7.30
C PHE A 79 -5.11 6.52 8.20
N TYR A 80 -6.04 5.76 7.64
CA TYR A 80 -7.08 5.06 8.36
C TYR A 80 -6.77 3.56 8.35
N LEU A 81 -6.67 2.96 9.54
CA LEU A 81 -6.47 1.52 9.70
C LEU A 81 -7.79 0.84 10.07
N LEU A 82 -8.01 -0.33 9.50
CA LEU A 82 -9.13 -1.22 9.81
C LEU A 82 -8.59 -2.63 10.02
N THR A 83 -8.73 -3.16 11.24
CA THR A 83 -8.24 -4.50 11.59
C THR A 83 -9.35 -5.52 11.50
N LEU A 84 -9.07 -6.61 10.81
CA LEU A 84 -9.89 -7.81 10.70
C LEU A 84 -9.15 -8.98 11.36
N PRO A 85 -9.32 -9.20 12.67
CA PRO A 85 -8.48 -10.12 13.43
C PRO A 85 -8.61 -11.58 12.99
N SER A 86 -9.82 -12.06 12.70
CA SER A 86 -10.03 -13.45 12.26
C SER A 86 -9.39 -13.74 10.91
N SER A 87 -9.31 -12.74 10.06
CA SER A 87 -8.70 -12.82 8.72
C SER A 87 -7.20 -12.53 8.74
N ASN A 88 -6.61 -12.24 9.90
CA ASN A 88 -5.20 -11.84 10.04
C ASN A 88 -4.79 -10.72 9.08
N THR A 89 -5.68 -9.73 8.90
CA THR A 89 -5.50 -8.67 7.91
C THR A 89 -5.82 -7.31 8.51
N VAL A 90 -4.95 -6.35 8.23
CA VAL A 90 -5.21 -4.92 8.49
C VAL A 90 -5.23 -4.20 7.16
N TYR A 91 -6.31 -3.50 6.87
CA TYR A 91 -6.36 -2.56 5.77
C TYR A 91 -5.84 -1.19 6.22
N CYS A 92 -4.91 -0.65 5.45
CA CYS A 92 -4.38 0.70 5.62
C CYS A 92 -4.79 1.55 4.42
N PHE A 93 -5.65 2.53 4.65
CA PHE A 93 -6.10 3.48 3.63
C PHE A 93 -5.34 4.80 3.78
N ASP A 94 -4.66 5.23 2.72
CA ASP A 94 -4.00 6.54 2.65
C ASP A 94 -5.04 7.64 2.41
N VAL A 95 -5.25 8.51 3.40
CA VAL A 95 -6.28 9.56 3.38
C VAL A 95 -5.76 10.88 2.81
N ARG A 96 -4.45 11.00 2.53
CA ARG A 96 -3.82 12.26 2.08
C ARG A 96 -4.34 12.72 0.73
N THR A 97 -4.37 11.81 -0.22
CA THR A 97 -4.72 12.16 -1.60
C THR A 97 -5.59 11.08 -2.20
N PRO A 98 -6.90 11.34 -2.35
CA PRO A 98 -7.78 10.44 -3.07
C PRO A 98 -7.30 10.24 -4.53
N LEU A 99 -7.61 9.10 -5.09
CA LEU A 99 -7.44 8.83 -6.52
C LEU A 99 -8.44 9.66 -7.35
N GLU A 100 -8.27 9.68 -8.66
CA GLU A 100 -9.13 10.44 -9.58
C GLU A 100 -10.62 10.08 -9.46
N ASP A 101 -10.91 8.82 -9.12
CA ASP A 101 -12.28 8.33 -8.90
C ASP A 101 -12.77 8.60 -7.47
N GLY A 102 -11.94 9.23 -6.64
CA GLY A 102 -12.24 9.58 -5.27
C GLY A 102 -12.01 8.46 -4.26
N SER A 103 -11.59 7.26 -4.67
CA SER A 103 -11.22 6.19 -3.72
C SER A 103 -9.87 6.47 -3.07
N PHE A 104 -9.61 5.83 -1.93
CA PHE A 104 -8.31 5.87 -1.27
C PHE A 104 -7.40 4.76 -1.79
N ARG A 105 -6.09 5.02 -1.76
CA ARG A 105 -5.11 3.96 -1.92
C ARG A 105 -5.16 3.06 -0.70
N ALA A 106 -5.21 1.76 -0.92
CA ALA A 106 -5.24 0.78 0.14
C ALA A 106 -4.03 -0.14 0.06
N THR A 107 -3.47 -0.48 1.22
CA THR A 107 -2.49 -1.55 1.39
C THR A 107 -2.98 -2.48 2.49
N THR A 108 -2.55 -3.73 2.46
CA THR A 108 -2.88 -4.71 3.48
C THR A 108 -1.62 -5.12 4.25
N TRP A 109 -1.76 -5.24 5.55
CA TRP A 109 -0.73 -5.79 6.43
C TRP A 109 -1.21 -7.14 6.93
N SER A 110 -0.32 -8.11 7.04
CA SER A 110 -0.58 -9.43 7.60
C SER A 110 0.44 -9.77 8.68
N GLY A 111 0.05 -10.60 9.63
CA GLY A 111 0.92 -10.98 10.75
C GLY A 111 0.94 -9.96 11.90
N ILE A 112 0.36 -8.79 11.71
CA ILE A 112 0.17 -7.77 12.74
C ILE A 112 -1.34 -7.64 12.98
N ILE A 113 -1.81 -7.99 14.18
CA ILE A 113 -3.24 -7.96 14.52
C ILE A 113 -3.45 -7.05 15.74
N PRO A 114 -3.59 -5.75 15.54
CA PRO A 114 -3.92 -4.84 16.62
C PRO A 114 -5.33 -5.10 17.16
N LEU A 115 -5.42 -5.27 18.47
CA LEU A 115 -6.68 -5.42 19.20
C LEU A 115 -7.18 -4.07 19.73
N SER A 116 -6.29 -3.10 19.83
CA SER A 116 -6.57 -1.74 20.22
C SER A 116 -5.57 -0.78 19.62
N PHE A 117 -5.94 0.50 19.57
CA PHE A 117 -5.10 1.54 19.02
C PHE A 117 -5.05 2.75 19.95
N SER A 118 -3.95 3.49 19.90
CA SER A 118 -3.82 4.78 20.54
C SER A 118 -2.89 5.67 19.72
N ASP A 119 -3.33 6.88 19.39
CA ASP A 119 -2.48 7.91 18.81
C ASP A 119 -2.27 9.00 19.87
N ILE A 120 -1.03 9.15 20.33
CA ILE A 120 -0.68 10.06 21.44
C ILE A 120 0.13 11.20 20.85
N ALA A 121 -0.43 12.40 20.94
CA ALA A 121 0.23 13.58 20.42
C ALA A 121 1.67 13.73 21.00
N ASN A 122 2.64 13.92 20.12
CA ASN A 122 4.08 14.00 20.37
C ASN A 122 4.78 12.69 20.81
N ASP A 123 4.02 11.63 21.13
CA ASP A 123 4.59 10.32 21.48
C ASP A 123 4.51 9.32 20.33
N GLY A 124 3.51 9.47 19.45
CA GLY A 124 3.31 8.68 18.26
C GLY A 124 2.18 7.66 18.37
N PHE A 125 2.12 6.82 17.37
CA PHE A 125 1.06 5.86 17.16
C PHE A 125 1.41 4.50 17.78
N PHE A 126 0.51 3.98 18.59
CA PHE A 126 0.66 2.72 19.31
C PHE A 126 -0.44 1.71 18.95
N MET A 127 -0.07 0.45 18.93
CA MET A 127 -0.94 -0.69 18.69
C MET A 127 -0.87 -1.65 19.88
N GLY A 128 -2.00 -1.97 20.47
CA GLY A 128 -2.12 -3.02 21.50
C GLY A 128 -2.28 -4.37 20.82
N MET A 129 -1.29 -5.24 20.96
CA MET A 129 -1.28 -6.59 20.44
C MET A 129 -1.55 -7.60 21.55
N SER A 130 -1.85 -8.85 21.21
CA SER A 130 -1.95 -9.93 22.21
C SER A 130 -0.64 -10.16 22.99
N THR A 131 0.49 -9.76 22.41
CA THR A 131 1.83 -9.91 22.98
C THR A 131 2.31 -8.68 23.75
N GLY A 132 1.59 -7.57 23.69
CA GLY A 132 1.96 -6.32 24.37
C GLY A 132 1.71 -5.07 23.53
N LEU A 133 2.26 -3.96 23.97
CA LEU A 133 2.16 -2.68 23.31
C LEU A 133 3.32 -2.48 22.31
N VAL A 134 2.98 -2.11 21.09
CA VAL A 134 3.93 -1.86 20.01
C VAL A 134 3.78 -0.42 19.52
N LYS A 135 4.90 0.27 19.31
CA LYS A 135 4.94 1.60 18.70
C LYS A 135 5.15 1.48 17.19
N TYR A 136 4.32 2.13 16.41
CA TYR A 136 4.51 2.22 14.96
C TYR A 136 5.70 3.11 14.63
N GLY A 137 6.64 2.59 13.84
CA GLY A 137 7.80 3.35 13.39
C GLY A 137 8.94 2.43 12.97
N GLY A 138 9.93 3.01 12.28
CA GLY A 138 11.06 2.25 11.77
C GLY A 138 10.71 1.37 10.55
N PHE A 139 11.58 0.39 10.28
CA PHE A 139 11.50 -0.48 9.11
C PHE A 139 11.71 -1.97 9.47
N LEU A 140 11.32 -2.34 10.68
CA LEU A 140 11.31 -3.72 11.17
C LEU A 140 9.95 -4.02 11.81
N ASP A 141 9.55 -5.27 11.77
CA ASP A 141 8.44 -5.79 12.57
C ASP A 141 9.00 -6.28 13.92
N GLY A 142 8.99 -5.41 14.92
CA GLY A 142 9.73 -5.60 16.14
C GLY A 142 11.25 -5.66 15.86
N THR A 143 11.81 -6.87 15.84
CA THR A 143 13.22 -7.10 15.47
C THR A 143 13.36 -7.90 14.18
N ALA A 144 12.25 -8.30 13.58
CA ALA A 144 12.22 -9.14 12.40
C ALA A 144 12.10 -8.32 11.10
N THR A 145 12.62 -8.89 10.03
CA THR A 145 12.37 -8.40 8.67
C THR A 145 10.96 -8.73 8.24
N TYR A 146 10.40 -7.96 7.31
CA TYR A 146 9.09 -8.28 6.73
C TYR A 146 9.11 -8.26 5.20
N ALA A 147 8.21 -9.04 4.60
CA ALA A 147 8.07 -9.09 3.16
C ALA A 147 7.18 -7.93 2.67
N MET A 148 7.61 -7.28 1.59
CA MET A 148 6.83 -6.30 0.84
C MET A 148 6.56 -6.86 -0.55
N SER A 149 5.31 -6.76 -1.00
CA SER A 149 4.92 -7.10 -2.35
C SER A 149 4.00 -6.03 -2.94
N TYR A 150 4.24 -5.73 -4.21
CA TYR A 150 3.38 -4.88 -5.02
C TYR A 150 3.16 -5.55 -6.36
N PHE A 151 1.92 -5.61 -6.81
CA PHE A 151 1.55 -6.07 -8.15
C PHE A 151 0.63 -5.05 -8.81
N SER A 152 0.90 -4.75 -10.07
CA SER A 152 0.05 -3.89 -10.86
C SER A 152 -1.26 -4.59 -11.21
N GLN A 153 -2.28 -3.82 -11.53
CA GLN A 153 -3.37 -4.36 -12.35
C GLN A 153 -2.81 -4.83 -13.70
N PRO A 154 -3.54 -5.72 -14.39
CA PRO A 154 -3.19 -6.10 -15.76
C PRO A 154 -3.15 -4.88 -16.68
N LEU A 155 -2.01 -4.65 -17.33
CA LEU A 155 -1.73 -3.51 -18.20
C LEU A 155 -1.91 -3.95 -19.66
N ASP A 156 -2.85 -3.36 -20.36
CA ASP A 156 -3.10 -3.60 -21.78
C ASP A 156 -2.47 -2.57 -22.71
N PHE A 157 -1.91 -1.50 -22.14
CA PHE A 157 -1.33 -0.36 -22.88
C PHE A 157 -2.29 0.25 -23.91
N GLY A 158 -3.59 0.18 -23.62
CA GLY A 158 -4.66 0.78 -24.41
C GLY A 158 -5.27 -0.10 -25.50
N ASP A 159 -4.69 -1.27 -25.79
CA ASP A 159 -5.25 -2.20 -26.78
C ASP A 159 -4.89 -3.66 -26.43
N THR A 160 -5.90 -4.45 -26.10
CA THR A 160 -5.74 -5.87 -25.76
C THR A 160 -5.53 -6.76 -26.98
N SER A 161 -5.80 -6.29 -28.19
CA SER A 161 -5.63 -7.07 -29.43
C SER A 161 -4.17 -7.13 -29.90
N ILE A 162 -3.35 -6.20 -29.45
CA ILE A 162 -1.94 -6.09 -29.87
C ILE A 162 -1.04 -6.86 -28.91
N VAL A 163 -0.19 -7.74 -29.46
CA VAL A 163 0.83 -8.44 -28.68
C VAL A 163 1.95 -7.49 -28.27
N LYS A 164 2.32 -7.51 -27.00
CA LYS A 164 3.43 -6.75 -26.43
C LYS A 164 4.60 -7.67 -26.15
N PHE A 165 5.79 -7.27 -26.58
CA PHE A 165 7.05 -7.92 -26.28
C PHE A 165 7.80 -7.06 -25.30
N LEU A 166 7.84 -7.45 -24.03
CA LEU A 166 8.64 -6.75 -23.04
C LEU A 166 10.13 -6.92 -23.37
N LYS A 167 10.89 -5.85 -23.23
CA LYS A 167 12.34 -5.85 -23.48
C LYS A 167 13.12 -5.54 -22.21
N LYS A 168 12.67 -4.54 -21.47
CA LYS A 168 13.43 -4.04 -20.34
C LYS A 168 12.54 -3.24 -19.39
N PHE A 169 12.85 -3.34 -18.12
CA PHE A 169 12.37 -2.41 -17.10
C PHE A 169 13.53 -1.55 -16.60
N ASN A 170 13.28 -0.25 -16.45
CA ASN A 170 14.14 0.64 -15.68
C ASN A 170 13.37 1.06 -14.43
N LEU A 171 13.92 0.77 -13.28
CA LEU A 171 13.28 1.16 -12.02
C LEU A 171 14.06 2.33 -11.41
N THR A 172 13.36 3.24 -10.77
CA THR A 172 13.97 4.26 -9.91
C THR A 172 13.52 4.00 -8.49
N ILE A 173 14.47 3.69 -7.63
CA ILE A 173 14.22 3.27 -6.25
C ILE A 173 15.05 4.12 -5.31
N ILE A 174 14.43 4.55 -4.23
CA ILE A 174 15.10 5.30 -3.16
C ILE A 174 15.18 4.42 -1.92
N GLY A 175 16.37 4.33 -1.32
CA GLY A 175 16.64 3.50 -0.16
C GLY A 175 17.01 2.07 -0.53
N GLY A 176 16.69 1.11 0.34
CA GLY A 176 16.99 -0.31 0.12
C GLY A 176 18.44 -0.67 0.39
N ALA A 177 19.04 -0.17 1.49
CA ALA A 177 20.41 -0.47 1.85
C ALA A 177 20.67 -1.98 1.89
N ALA A 178 21.60 -2.47 1.04
CA ALA A 178 22.07 -3.86 0.99
C ALA A 178 20.97 -4.94 0.87
N THR A 179 19.79 -4.59 0.37
CA THR A 179 18.70 -5.53 0.12
C THR A 179 18.67 -5.99 -1.33
N THR A 180 17.98 -7.10 -1.58
CA THR A 180 17.65 -7.55 -2.93
C THR A 180 16.15 -7.46 -3.12
N ALA A 181 15.73 -7.05 -4.31
CA ALA A 181 14.35 -7.13 -4.71
C ALA A 181 14.20 -8.02 -5.94
N VAL A 182 13.01 -8.53 -6.14
CA VAL A 182 12.68 -9.38 -7.28
C VAL A 182 11.63 -8.66 -8.11
N LEU A 183 11.94 -8.44 -9.37
CA LEU A 183 10.96 -8.04 -10.36
C LEU A 183 10.24 -9.28 -10.88
N ASN A 184 8.93 -9.23 -10.88
CA ASN A 184 8.07 -10.28 -11.40
C ASN A 184 7.30 -9.72 -12.60
N TRP A 185 7.15 -10.51 -13.66
CA TRP A 185 6.28 -10.14 -14.78
C TRP A 185 5.59 -11.38 -15.36
N GLY A 186 4.37 -11.20 -15.77
CA GLY A 186 3.55 -12.27 -16.36
C GLY A 186 2.68 -11.73 -17.48
N TYR A 187 2.21 -12.60 -18.33
CA TYR A 187 1.38 -12.30 -19.49
C TYR A 187 0.04 -12.99 -19.38
N ASP A 188 -0.98 -12.37 -19.96
CA ASP A 188 -2.29 -12.98 -20.21
C ASP A 188 -2.88 -13.66 -18.97
N TYR A 189 -2.87 -12.93 -17.83
CA TYR A 189 -3.43 -13.36 -16.54
C TYR A 189 -2.77 -14.62 -15.94
N THR A 190 -1.56 -14.98 -16.38
CA THR A 190 -0.84 -16.11 -15.79
C THR A 190 -0.51 -15.85 -14.32
N GLN A 191 -0.57 -16.90 -13.52
CA GLN A 191 -0.07 -16.88 -12.14
C GLN A 191 1.41 -17.27 -12.04
N ASN A 192 1.99 -17.81 -13.10
CA ASN A 192 3.40 -18.14 -13.18
C ASN A 192 4.21 -16.94 -13.70
N PHE A 193 4.73 -16.15 -12.79
CA PHE A 193 5.54 -14.98 -13.12
C PHE A 193 6.97 -15.38 -13.46
N SER A 194 7.51 -14.80 -14.53
CA SER A 194 8.95 -14.72 -14.73
C SER A 194 9.55 -13.80 -13.67
N LYS A 195 10.76 -14.12 -13.20
CA LYS A 195 11.37 -13.44 -12.05
C LYS A 195 12.83 -13.10 -12.34
N GLN A 196 13.24 -11.92 -11.92
CA GLN A 196 14.65 -11.55 -11.92
C GLN A 196 14.98 -10.73 -10.68
N SER A 197 15.99 -11.18 -9.94
CA SER A 197 16.52 -10.47 -8.78
C SER A 197 17.44 -9.32 -9.22
N PHE A 198 17.42 -8.25 -8.48
CA PHE A 198 18.36 -7.15 -8.60
C PHE A 198 18.72 -6.63 -7.20
N GLY A 199 19.97 -6.24 -7.02
CA GLY A 199 20.47 -5.72 -5.76
C GLY A 199 20.52 -4.20 -5.75
N PHE A 200 20.60 -3.64 -4.57
CA PHE A 200 20.83 -2.22 -4.33
C PHE A 200 22.23 -2.01 -3.75
N LEU A 201 22.86 -0.96 -4.19
CA LEU A 201 24.06 -0.48 -3.52
C LEU A 201 23.65 0.14 -2.19
N ALA A 202 24.26 -0.31 -1.09
CA ALA A 202 24.16 0.39 0.16
C ALA A 202 24.82 1.75 -0.01
N GLY A 203 24.05 2.82 0.17
CA GLY A 203 24.64 4.14 0.34
C GLY A 203 25.31 4.17 1.71
N ASN A 204 26.60 4.42 1.74
CA ASN A 204 27.27 4.74 2.99
C ASN A 204 26.71 6.08 3.48
N ILE A 205 25.96 6.06 4.57
CA ILE A 205 25.51 7.28 5.24
C ILE A 205 26.70 7.79 6.05
N ALA A 206 27.21 8.94 5.67
CA ALA A 206 28.18 9.64 6.48
C ALA A 206 27.46 10.28 7.69
N GLU A 207 27.68 9.76 8.87
CA GLU A 207 27.18 10.40 10.09
C GLU A 207 28.08 11.57 10.47
N PHE A 208 27.44 12.69 10.83
CA PHE A 208 28.17 13.87 11.31
C PHE A 208 29.02 13.52 12.55
N ASN A 209 30.29 13.88 12.53
CA ASN A 209 31.27 13.61 13.59
C ASN A 209 31.74 12.14 13.73
N VAL A 210 31.33 11.24 12.84
CA VAL A 210 31.79 9.84 12.81
C VAL A 210 32.49 9.54 11.48
N ALA A 211 32.08 10.17 10.39
CA ALA A 211 32.65 9.97 9.07
C ALA A 211 33.97 10.70 8.92
N GLU A 212 35.05 9.98 8.62
CA GLU A 212 36.32 10.56 8.28
C GLU A 212 36.33 11.08 6.85
N PHE A 213 37.00 12.23 6.65
CA PHE A 213 37.19 12.83 5.33
C PHE A 213 38.06 11.92 4.46
N ASN A 214 37.60 11.65 3.24
CA ASN A 214 38.33 10.84 2.24
C ASN A 214 38.37 9.32 2.54
N THR A 215 37.42 8.80 3.29
CA THR A 215 37.16 7.35 3.41
C THR A 215 35.95 6.98 2.61
N THR A 216 35.54 5.69 2.63
CA THR A 216 34.37 5.16 1.90
C THR A 216 33.04 5.81 2.28
N ALA A 217 32.99 6.63 3.34
CA ALA A 217 31.83 7.40 3.77
C ALA A 217 32.00 8.88 3.39
N GLU A 218 31.97 9.19 2.11
CA GLU A 218 31.93 10.57 1.65
C GLU A 218 30.58 11.21 1.96
N TYR A 219 30.57 12.48 2.39
CA TYR A 219 29.47 13.42 2.63
C TYR A 219 28.12 13.13 1.93
N SER A 220 27.60 11.93 2.02
CA SER A 220 26.29 11.57 1.45
C SER A 220 25.26 11.40 2.58
N GLY A 221 24.76 12.48 3.10
CA GLY A 221 23.61 12.49 4.02
C GLY A 221 22.28 12.21 3.32
N GLY A 222 22.27 11.52 2.21
CA GLY A 222 21.09 11.31 1.37
C GLY A 222 20.68 9.86 1.23
N LYS A 223 19.39 9.65 1.05
CA LYS A 223 18.84 8.38 0.60
C LYS A 223 19.44 8.03 -0.76
N THR A 224 19.99 6.83 -0.91
CA THR A 224 20.59 6.40 -2.17
C THR A 224 19.50 6.20 -3.23
N VAL A 225 19.70 6.79 -4.39
CA VAL A 225 18.87 6.56 -5.57
C VAL A 225 19.50 5.45 -6.39
N ASN A 226 18.80 4.35 -6.55
CA ASN A 226 19.21 3.23 -7.38
C ASN A 226 18.36 3.16 -8.66
N THR A 227 19.00 2.94 -9.78
CA THR A 227 18.33 2.82 -11.09
C THR A 227 18.63 1.46 -11.76
N PRO A 228 18.19 0.35 -11.13
CA PRO A 228 18.43 -0.97 -11.72
C PRO A 228 17.71 -1.12 -13.05
N LYS A 229 18.38 -1.84 -13.96
CA LYS A 229 17.89 -2.17 -15.29
C LYS A 229 17.72 -3.68 -15.39
N VAL A 230 16.49 -4.13 -15.63
CA VAL A 230 16.16 -5.55 -15.71
C VAL A 230 15.72 -5.89 -17.13
N ASN A 231 16.44 -6.77 -17.78
CA ASN A 231 16.05 -7.27 -19.08
C ASN A 231 14.94 -8.31 -18.91
N THR A 232 13.96 -8.26 -19.78
CA THR A 232 12.79 -9.14 -19.74
C THR A 232 12.58 -9.85 -21.06
N THR A 233 11.89 -10.97 -21.02
CA THR A 233 11.57 -11.79 -22.16
C THR A 233 10.10 -12.17 -22.16
N GLY A 234 9.62 -12.66 -23.28
CA GLY A 234 8.25 -13.12 -23.45
C GLY A 234 7.36 -12.10 -24.14
N SER A 235 6.13 -12.50 -24.35
CA SER A 235 5.11 -11.71 -25.03
C SER A 235 3.71 -12.11 -24.59
N GLY A 236 2.77 -11.20 -24.70
CA GLY A 236 1.36 -11.41 -24.44
C GLY A 236 0.55 -10.16 -24.73
N ASN A 237 -0.74 -10.27 -24.62
CA ASN A 237 -1.68 -9.17 -24.89
C ASN A 237 -1.85 -8.25 -23.69
N VAL A 238 -1.74 -8.81 -22.50
CA VAL A 238 -1.83 -8.11 -21.23
C VAL A 238 -0.62 -8.46 -20.36
N VAL A 239 -0.13 -7.51 -19.60
CA VAL A 239 1.07 -7.68 -18.78
C VAL A 239 0.75 -7.32 -17.33
N THR A 240 1.11 -8.18 -16.40
CA THR A 240 1.10 -7.88 -14.96
C THR A 240 2.55 -7.78 -14.48
N ILE A 241 2.84 -6.76 -13.69
CA ILE A 241 4.17 -6.47 -13.15
C ILE A 241 4.09 -6.47 -11.64
N GLY A 242 5.06 -7.10 -11.00
CA GLY A 242 5.19 -7.08 -9.56
C GLY A 242 6.61 -6.82 -9.09
N VAL A 243 6.73 -6.25 -7.92
CA VAL A 243 8.00 -6.11 -7.21
C VAL A 243 7.82 -6.68 -5.81
N THR A 244 8.71 -7.59 -5.45
CA THR A 244 8.76 -8.16 -4.10
C THR A 244 10.13 -7.92 -3.49
N SER A 245 10.17 -7.62 -2.20
CA SER A 245 11.41 -7.40 -1.46
C SER A 245 11.24 -7.77 0.00
N THR A 246 12.34 -8.10 0.67
CA THR A 246 12.38 -8.23 2.12
C THR A 246 12.93 -6.94 2.70
N ILE A 247 12.15 -6.27 3.51
CA ILE A 247 12.55 -5.03 4.19
C ILE A 247 13.32 -5.41 5.46
N ASN A 248 14.51 -4.85 5.58
CA ASN A 248 15.42 -5.08 6.69
C ASN A 248 16.00 -3.74 7.16
N ASN A 249 15.37 -3.14 8.14
CA ASN A 249 15.77 -1.90 8.81
C ASN A 249 16.19 -0.76 7.88
N SER A 250 15.60 -0.70 6.69
CA SER A 250 15.90 0.31 5.68
C SER A 250 14.66 0.72 4.91
N ALA A 251 14.49 2.02 4.71
CA ALA A 251 13.44 2.54 3.86
C ALA A 251 13.57 2.00 2.43
N PHE A 252 12.45 1.66 1.82
CA PHE A 252 12.38 1.20 0.43
C PHE A 252 11.21 1.89 -0.26
N SER A 253 11.50 2.60 -1.34
CA SER A 253 10.47 3.35 -2.08
C SER A 253 10.70 3.23 -3.58
N ILE A 254 9.70 2.69 -4.27
CA ILE A 254 9.67 2.64 -5.74
C ILE A 254 9.08 3.95 -6.23
N GLN A 255 9.89 4.77 -6.89
CA GLN A 255 9.47 6.06 -7.42
C GLN A 255 8.90 5.94 -8.84
N LYS A 256 9.51 5.07 -9.64
CA LYS A 256 9.16 4.94 -11.05
C LYS A 256 9.49 3.56 -11.59
N ILE A 257 8.65 3.06 -12.46
CA ILE A 257 8.89 1.86 -13.28
C ILE A 257 8.67 2.25 -14.74
N ASP A 258 9.74 2.36 -15.51
CA ASP A 258 9.66 2.55 -16.96
C ASP A 258 9.66 1.19 -17.65
N ILE A 259 8.69 0.99 -18.51
CA ILE A 259 8.48 -0.25 -19.24
C ILE A 259 8.86 -0.02 -20.71
N LEU A 260 9.86 -0.72 -21.19
CA LEU A 260 10.22 -0.73 -22.60
C LEU A 260 9.65 -2.00 -23.25
N ALA A 261 8.65 -1.79 -24.09
CA ALA A 261 8.01 -2.86 -24.84
C ALA A 261 8.04 -2.56 -26.34
N LYS A 262 8.02 -3.60 -27.17
CA LYS A 262 7.78 -3.52 -28.60
C LYS A 262 6.38 -4.07 -28.87
N THR A 263 5.58 -3.35 -29.60
CA THR A 263 4.28 -3.83 -30.09
C THR A 263 4.46 -4.73 -31.31
N GLY A 264 3.73 -5.84 -31.33
CA GLY A 264 3.62 -6.71 -32.50
C GLY A 264 2.75 -6.04 -33.58
N ARG A 265 2.86 -6.52 -34.81
CA ARG A 265 1.88 -6.17 -35.85
C ARG A 265 0.59 -6.95 -35.61
N LEU A 266 -0.54 -6.30 -35.83
CA LEU A 266 -1.80 -7.01 -36.09
C LEU A 266 -1.56 -7.85 -37.34
N LEU A 267 -1.76 -9.16 -37.23
CA LEU A 267 -1.77 -10.06 -38.39
C LEU A 267 -3.15 -9.99 -39.04
#